data_812e404e8ba0dcc396c64120b3c8f177
#
_entry.id   812e404e8ba0dcc396c64120b3c8f177
#
_cell.length_a   1.000
_cell.length_b   1.000
_cell.length_c   1.000
_cell.angle_alpha   90.00
_cell.angle_beta   90.00
_cell.angle_gamma   90.00
#
_symmetry.space_group_name_H-M   'P 1'
#
loop_
_entity.id
_entity.type
_entity.pdbx_description
1 polymer ?
#
loop_
_entity_poly.entity_id
_entity_poly.type
_entity_poly.pdbx_seq_one_letter_code
_entity_poly.pdbx_strand_id
1 'polypeptide(L)'
;SIKYYTANHNNFNYNFSDWNSGHRDRGGDLGYDVFMLRPTASYKGFLLDADCRFYSTAFGGFMLKYGWIGYRFSEKNHLEIGLTKVPFGLQPGSGNNFFLQISYYVGLEDDADMGVKFVHSDEHWKYALAFFKNADELLFGANSETSDDRYGYDVAGRNKEINQLNAQLIYKYGNQVEHQVGCSAEFGQLYNIDTRSNGSHFAFALHYMFDWHRLNFKAQVSTYAMYPKNAPGEDRNLVVMTAYGAPYLVAAKANIYTLSISHTFPIGWKWLGNIMMYHDVGIIQKWHTDFNNSFQNVYGFLLNMGPVQTYIDYAMGKHQAWIGPDRDAFGPGIGSNSWHARFNINIGYYF
;
A
#
# COMPACT_ATOMS: atom_id res chain seq x y z
N SER A 1 -10.51 1.49 -33.31
CA SER A 1 -10.23 2.84 -32.77
C SER A 1 -9.30 2.75 -31.58
N ILE A 2 -8.41 3.72 -31.44
CA ILE A 2 -7.62 3.90 -30.23
C ILE A 2 -8.56 4.55 -29.21
N LYS A 3 -8.65 3.95 -28.01
CA LYS A 3 -9.28 4.59 -26.86
C LYS A 3 -8.16 5.10 -25.97
N TYR A 4 -8.19 6.40 -25.72
CA TYR A 4 -7.28 7.08 -24.80
C TYR A 4 -8.08 7.74 -23.70
N TYR A 5 -7.62 7.63 -22.48
CA TYR A 5 -8.27 8.20 -21.31
C TYR A 5 -7.21 8.67 -20.31
N THR A 6 -7.45 9.81 -19.66
CA THR A 6 -6.58 10.34 -18.60
C THR A 6 -7.46 10.74 -17.44
N ALA A 7 -7.15 10.23 -16.26
CA ALA A 7 -7.72 10.70 -15.00
C ALA A 7 -6.65 11.49 -14.23
N ASN A 8 -7.03 12.64 -13.70
CA ASN A 8 -6.11 13.53 -13.02
C ASN A 8 -6.61 13.80 -11.60
N HIS A 9 -5.68 13.96 -10.68
CA HIS A 9 -6.00 14.26 -9.29
C HIS A 9 -5.15 15.42 -8.77
N ASN A 10 -5.75 16.27 -7.93
CA ASN A 10 -5.04 17.29 -7.14
C ASN A 10 -5.46 17.14 -5.69
N ASN A 11 -4.52 16.92 -4.80
CA ASN A 11 -4.80 16.72 -3.39
C ASN A 11 -4.11 17.77 -2.52
N PHE A 12 -4.87 18.24 -1.51
CA PHE A 12 -4.41 19.11 -0.43
C PHE A 12 -4.58 18.39 0.89
N ASN A 13 -3.67 18.63 1.81
CA ASN A 13 -3.67 17.91 3.08
C ASN A 13 -3.49 18.86 4.25
N TYR A 14 -4.45 18.87 5.19
CA TYR A 14 -4.26 19.45 6.51
C TYR A 14 -3.85 18.35 7.48
N ASN A 15 -2.83 18.63 8.29
CA ASN A 15 -2.24 17.64 9.18
C ASN A 15 -1.92 18.21 10.55
N PHE A 16 -2.34 17.49 11.59
CA PHE A 16 -2.00 17.77 12.96
C PHE A 16 -1.54 16.48 13.65
N SER A 17 -0.34 16.49 14.25
CA SER A 17 0.23 15.34 14.98
C SER A 17 0.53 15.75 16.43
N ASP A 18 0.12 14.95 17.40
CA ASP A 18 0.29 15.24 18.82
C ASP A 18 1.75 15.21 19.29
N TRP A 19 2.60 14.44 18.59
CA TRP A 19 4.04 14.34 18.90
C TRP A 19 4.89 15.45 18.25
N ASN A 20 4.38 16.17 17.25
CA ASN A 20 5.09 17.24 16.59
C ASN A 20 4.84 18.57 17.31
N SER A 21 5.87 19.10 17.98
CA SER A 21 5.76 20.36 18.70
C SER A 21 5.34 21.52 17.80
N GLY A 22 5.92 21.61 16.58
CA GLY A 22 5.54 22.63 15.61
C GLY A 22 4.05 22.56 15.22
N HIS A 23 3.46 21.38 15.08
CA HIS A 23 2.03 21.26 14.85
C HIS A 23 1.21 21.74 16.04
N ARG A 24 1.62 21.41 17.28
CA ARG A 24 0.95 21.89 18.50
C ARG A 24 1.01 23.41 18.62
N ASP A 25 2.17 23.99 18.34
CA ASP A 25 2.39 25.43 18.48
C ASP A 25 1.62 26.27 17.42
N ARG A 26 1.46 25.72 16.20
CA ARG A 26 0.80 26.41 15.08
C ARG A 26 -0.63 25.96 14.81
N GLY A 27 -1.12 24.91 15.47
CA GLY A 27 -2.43 24.33 15.19
C GLY A 27 -2.47 23.46 13.91
N GLY A 28 -1.36 22.82 13.56
CA GLY A 28 -1.22 21.98 12.36
C GLY A 28 -0.73 22.75 11.14
N ASP A 29 -0.60 22.03 10.03
CA ASP A 29 -0.13 22.58 8.76
C ASP A 29 -1.07 22.20 7.60
N LEU A 30 -1.27 23.10 6.66
CA LEU A 30 -1.95 22.86 5.38
C LEU A 30 -0.90 22.85 4.27
N GLY A 31 -0.87 21.77 3.49
CA GLY A 31 0.08 21.59 2.42
C GLY A 31 -0.56 21.07 1.13
N TYR A 32 0.13 21.30 0.03
CA TYR A 32 -0.14 20.59 -1.22
C TYR A 32 0.41 19.17 -1.09
N ASP A 33 -0.43 18.16 -1.36
CA ASP A 33 -0.03 16.77 -1.22
C ASP A 33 0.55 16.23 -2.54
N VAL A 34 -0.28 16.04 -3.56
CA VAL A 34 0.15 15.42 -4.80
C VAL A 34 -0.67 15.89 -6.00
N PHE A 35 -0.01 15.97 -7.15
CA PHE A 35 -0.65 16.00 -8.47
C PHE A 35 -0.43 14.64 -9.16
N MET A 36 -1.50 14.06 -9.72
CA MET A 36 -1.46 12.73 -10.36
C MET A 36 -1.98 12.79 -11.79
N LEU A 37 -1.31 12.04 -12.67
CA LEU A 37 -1.75 11.77 -14.04
C LEU A 37 -1.85 10.25 -14.23
N ARG A 38 -3.01 9.79 -14.71
CA ARG A 38 -3.27 8.36 -14.97
C ARG A 38 -3.67 8.12 -16.43
N PRO A 39 -2.70 8.10 -17.36
CA PRO A 39 -2.96 7.75 -18.75
C PRO A 39 -3.29 6.27 -18.90
N THR A 40 -4.39 5.98 -19.57
CA THR A 40 -4.76 4.64 -20.03
C THR A 40 -5.03 4.63 -21.52
N ALA A 41 -4.66 3.56 -22.21
CA ALA A 41 -4.95 3.39 -23.61
C ALA A 41 -5.27 1.94 -23.96
N SER A 42 -6.10 1.74 -25.00
CA SER A 42 -6.35 0.42 -25.54
C SER A 42 -6.48 0.46 -27.08
N TYR A 43 -5.83 -0.50 -27.75
CA TYR A 43 -5.88 -0.63 -29.20
C TYR A 43 -5.72 -2.08 -29.65
N LYS A 44 -6.72 -2.67 -30.29
CA LYS A 44 -6.67 -4.05 -30.84
C LYS A 44 -6.15 -5.11 -29.85
N GLY A 45 -6.58 -5.04 -28.59
CA GLY A 45 -6.14 -5.94 -27.53
C GLY A 45 -4.90 -5.45 -26.76
N PHE A 46 -4.08 -4.57 -27.31
CA PHE A 46 -3.01 -3.93 -26.58
C PHE A 46 -3.54 -2.97 -25.53
N LEU A 47 -2.93 -2.95 -24.36
CA LEU A 47 -3.29 -2.15 -23.20
C LEU A 47 -2.08 -1.34 -22.73
N LEU A 48 -2.35 -0.18 -22.17
CA LEU A 48 -1.40 0.62 -21.40
C LEU A 48 -2.14 1.19 -20.20
N ASP A 49 -1.54 1.14 -19.02
CA ASP A 49 -2.01 1.83 -17.81
C ASP A 49 -0.80 2.31 -17.02
N ALA A 50 -0.83 3.57 -16.58
CA ALA A 50 0.21 4.14 -15.75
C ALA A 50 -0.39 5.12 -14.73
N ASP A 51 0.28 5.30 -13.59
CA ASP A 51 -0.06 6.26 -12.54
C ASP A 51 1.21 7.05 -12.18
N CYS A 52 1.29 8.27 -12.70
CA CYS A 52 2.39 9.21 -12.50
C CYS A 52 2.04 10.19 -11.37
N ARG A 53 2.91 10.31 -10.38
CA ARG A 53 2.70 11.12 -9.18
C ARG A 53 3.79 12.15 -9.00
N PHE A 54 3.38 13.38 -8.74
CA PHE A 54 4.26 14.54 -8.58
C PHE A 54 4.09 15.06 -7.15
N TYR A 55 4.98 14.64 -6.28
CA TYR A 55 5.10 15.13 -4.91
C TYR A 55 6.12 16.26 -4.83
N SER A 56 6.25 16.89 -3.67
CA SER A 56 7.38 17.77 -3.41
C SER A 56 8.70 16.98 -3.42
N THR A 57 9.82 17.62 -3.76
CA THR A 57 11.14 16.98 -3.74
C THR A 57 11.53 16.50 -2.34
N ALA A 58 11.03 17.13 -1.29
CA ALA A 58 11.22 16.69 0.10
C ALA A 58 10.44 15.42 0.45
N PHE A 59 9.51 15.00 -0.41
CA PHE A 59 8.69 13.80 -0.25
C PHE A 59 8.81 12.90 -1.48
N GLY A 60 10.05 12.68 -1.96
CA GLY A 60 10.37 11.77 -3.06
C GLY A 60 10.25 12.35 -4.46
N GLY A 61 9.59 13.49 -4.66
CA GLY A 61 9.49 14.15 -5.97
C GLY A 61 8.57 13.43 -6.96
N PHE A 62 9.03 13.26 -8.20
CA PHE A 62 8.30 12.48 -9.21
C PHE A 62 8.47 10.98 -8.96
N MET A 63 7.34 10.26 -8.92
CA MET A 63 7.32 8.80 -8.78
C MET A 63 6.32 8.18 -9.75
N LEU A 64 6.66 7.01 -10.28
CA LEU A 64 5.76 6.15 -11.03
C LEU A 64 5.20 5.11 -10.07
N LYS A 65 3.91 5.22 -9.72
CA LYS A 65 3.26 4.24 -8.85
C LYS A 65 3.16 2.86 -9.51
N TYR A 66 2.79 2.85 -10.79
CA TYR A 66 2.84 1.71 -11.69
C TYR A 66 2.83 2.20 -13.14
N GLY A 67 3.33 1.37 -14.06
CA GLY A 67 3.33 1.66 -15.49
C GLY A 67 3.64 0.39 -16.26
N TRP A 68 2.63 -0.11 -16.99
CA TRP A 68 2.74 -1.36 -17.73
C TRP A 68 2.06 -1.29 -19.09
N ILE A 69 2.53 -2.13 -20.00
CA ILE A 69 1.87 -2.46 -21.23
C ILE A 69 1.34 -3.89 -21.15
N GLY A 70 0.29 -4.20 -21.88
CA GLY A 70 -0.32 -5.52 -21.80
C GLY A 70 -1.06 -5.93 -23.05
N TYR A 71 -1.55 -7.16 -23.05
CA TYR A 71 -2.37 -7.70 -24.10
C TYR A 71 -3.57 -8.48 -23.55
N ARG A 72 -4.77 -8.14 -24.03
CA ARG A 72 -6.02 -8.81 -23.69
C ARG A 72 -6.29 -9.92 -24.70
N PHE A 73 -6.18 -11.17 -24.22
CA PHE A 73 -6.44 -12.36 -25.03
C PHE A 73 -7.95 -12.64 -25.19
N SER A 74 -8.72 -12.30 -24.16
CA SER A 74 -10.16 -12.45 -24.10
C SER A 74 -10.76 -11.43 -23.14
N GLU A 75 -12.09 -11.36 -23.03
CA GLU A 75 -12.76 -10.51 -22.02
C GLU A 75 -12.35 -10.81 -20.58
N LYS A 76 -11.87 -12.04 -20.32
CA LYS A 76 -11.51 -12.51 -18.98
C LYS A 76 -10.02 -12.54 -18.72
N ASN A 77 -9.17 -12.54 -19.74
CA ASN A 77 -7.74 -12.83 -19.61
C ASN A 77 -6.87 -11.74 -20.24
N HIS A 78 -5.87 -11.28 -19.49
CA HIS A 78 -4.85 -10.39 -20.02
C HIS A 78 -3.48 -10.64 -19.36
N LEU A 79 -2.44 -10.16 -20.03
CA LEU A 79 -1.07 -10.14 -19.57
C LEU A 79 -0.64 -8.69 -19.39
N GLU A 80 0.11 -8.42 -18.32
CA GLU A 80 0.77 -7.14 -18.04
C GLU A 80 2.28 -7.33 -17.99
N ILE A 81 3.04 -6.38 -18.53
CA ILE A 81 4.52 -6.38 -18.53
C ILE A 81 4.97 -4.97 -18.17
N GLY A 82 5.80 -4.85 -17.16
CA GLY A 82 6.33 -3.58 -16.65
C GLY A 82 6.23 -3.48 -15.15
N LEU A 83 6.15 -2.25 -14.64
CA LEU A 83 5.89 -1.98 -13.23
C LEU A 83 4.39 -2.22 -12.98
N THR A 84 4.06 -3.40 -12.48
CA THR A 84 2.67 -3.81 -12.30
C THR A 84 2.38 -4.22 -10.85
N LYS A 85 1.15 -3.96 -10.40
CA LYS A 85 0.75 -4.21 -9.01
C LYS A 85 0.95 -5.65 -8.60
N VAL A 86 1.60 -5.85 -7.47
CA VAL A 86 1.78 -7.15 -6.84
C VAL A 86 0.43 -7.74 -6.44
N PRO A 87 0.08 -8.96 -6.90
CA PRO A 87 -1.20 -9.58 -6.60
C PRO A 87 -1.17 -10.23 -5.21
N PHE A 88 -1.37 -9.44 -4.17
CA PHE A 88 -1.35 -9.88 -2.78
C PHE A 88 -2.50 -9.27 -1.97
N GLY A 89 -3.10 -10.06 -1.07
CA GLY A 89 -4.13 -9.62 -0.14
C GLY A 89 -5.40 -9.03 -0.76
N LEU A 90 -6.13 -8.26 0.02
CA LEU A 90 -7.29 -7.49 -0.43
C LEU A 90 -6.85 -6.34 -1.34
N GLN A 91 -7.48 -6.23 -2.50
CA GLN A 91 -7.21 -5.17 -3.46
C GLN A 91 -8.47 -4.34 -3.74
N PRO A 92 -8.36 -3.01 -3.86
CA PRO A 92 -7.15 -2.18 -3.89
C PRO A 92 -6.47 -1.99 -2.53
N GLY A 93 -7.10 -2.39 -1.42
CA GLY A 93 -6.56 -2.30 -0.08
C GLY A 93 -7.50 -2.86 0.97
N SER A 94 -6.96 -3.22 2.12
CA SER A 94 -7.70 -3.79 3.25
C SER A 94 -8.31 -2.74 4.18
N GLY A 95 -8.00 -1.44 3.99
CA GLY A 95 -8.58 -0.30 4.70
C GLY A 95 -9.51 0.56 3.86
N ASN A 96 -10.08 1.59 4.48
CA ASN A 96 -10.92 2.63 3.84
C ASN A 96 -10.37 4.05 4.05
N ASN A 97 -9.38 4.22 4.92
CA ASN A 97 -8.85 5.52 5.33
C ASN A 97 -7.75 6.03 4.39
N PHE A 98 -7.39 7.30 4.53
CA PHE A 98 -6.33 7.93 3.74
C PHE A 98 -4.93 7.36 4.02
N PHE A 99 -4.67 6.91 5.26
CA PHE A 99 -3.37 6.35 5.65
C PHE A 99 -3.17 4.91 5.23
N LEU A 100 -4.15 4.26 4.58
CA LEU A 100 -4.16 2.85 4.26
C LEU A 100 -4.06 1.95 5.52
N GLN A 101 -3.94 0.67 5.34
CA GLN A 101 -3.79 -0.26 6.47
C GLN A 101 -2.31 -0.43 6.87
N ILE A 102 -2.09 -0.99 8.06
CA ILE A 102 -0.75 -1.20 8.60
C ILE A 102 0.12 -2.12 7.72
N SER A 103 -0.50 -3.01 6.94
CA SER A 103 0.14 -3.89 5.95
C SER A 103 0.82 -3.12 4.80
N TYR A 104 0.33 -1.94 4.46
CA TYR A 104 0.93 -1.06 3.46
C TYR A 104 2.37 -0.68 3.83
N TYR A 105 2.62 -0.37 5.08
CA TYR A 105 3.93 0.10 5.56
C TYR A 105 4.99 -0.99 5.68
N VAL A 106 4.66 -2.22 5.34
CA VAL A 106 5.59 -3.36 5.32
C VAL A 106 5.58 -4.09 3.98
N GLY A 107 5.18 -3.39 2.90
CA GLY A 107 5.28 -3.87 1.54
C GLY A 107 4.21 -4.89 1.11
N LEU A 108 3.14 -5.08 1.88
CA LEU A 108 2.14 -6.12 1.61
C LEU A 108 0.77 -5.57 1.14
N GLU A 109 0.71 -4.29 0.78
CA GLU A 109 -0.51 -3.64 0.27
C GLU A 109 -0.14 -2.50 -0.67
N ASP A 110 -0.84 -2.39 -1.80
CA ASP A 110 -0.69 -1.33 -2.84
C ASP A 110 0.75 -1.19 -3.39
N ASP A 111 1.44 -2.30 -3.47
CA ASP A 111 2.79 -2.41 -3.99
C ASP A 111 2.81 -2.72 -5.49
N ALA A 112 3.93 -2.38 -6.18
CA ALA A 112 4.12 -2.63 -7.61
C ALA A 112 5.58 -2.91 -7.94
N ASP A 113 5.83 -4.00 -8.66
CA ASP A 113 7.14 -4.50 -9.03
C ASP A 113 7.34 -4.65 -10.53
N MET A 114 8.60 -4.67 -10.96
CA MET A 114 8.99 -4.87 -12.36
C MET A 114 8.94 -6.34 -12.78
N GLY A 115 7.98 -6.67 -13.65
CA GLY A 115 7.85 -8.06 -14.08
C GLY A 115 6.74 -8.32 -15.08
N VAL A 116 6.21 -9.53 -15.01
CA VAL A 116 5.14 -10.04 -15.86
C VAL A 116 4.04 -10.63 -15.00
N LYS A 117 2.79 -10.24 -15.27
CA LYS A 117 1.62 -10.71 -14.53
C LYS A 117 0.53 -11.16 -15.50
N PHE A 118 0.04 -12.37 -15.30
CA PHE A 118 -1.17 -12.87 -15.92
C PHE A 118 -2.35 -12.67 -14.98
N VAL A 119 -3.48 -12.19 -15.50
CA VAL A 119 -4.71 -11.97 -14.75
C VAL A 119 -5.87 -12.64 -15.46
N HIS A 120 -6.62 -13.42 -14.70
CA HIS A 120 -7.95 -13.90 -15.06
C HIS A 120 -8.99 -13.25 -14.14
N SER A 121 -10.12 -12.84 -14.73
CA SER A 121 -11.25 -12.32 -13.95
C SER A 121 -12.55 -12.65 -14.67
N ASP A 122 -13.44 -13.37 -13.97
CA ASP A 122 -14.82 -13.57 -14.44
C ASP A 122 -15.82 -13.22 -13.31
N GLU A 123 -17.04 -13.68 -13.39
CA GLU A 123 -18.11 -13.37 -12.44
C GLU A 123 -17.78 -13.85 -11.03
N HIS A 124 -17.21 -15.05 -10.90
CA HIS A 124 -16.94 -15.69 -9.63
C HIS A 124 -15.47 -15.75 -9.27
N TRP A 125 -14.60 -15.92 -10.26
CA TRP A 125 -13.18 -16.16 -10.04
C TRP A 125 -12.32 -15.00 -10.51
N LYS A 126 -11.39 -14.58 -9.67
CA LYS A 126 -10.25 -13.77 -10.06
C LYS A 126 -8.99 -14.47 -9.58
N TYR A 127 -8.03 -14.69 -10.49
CA TYR A 127 -6.71 -15.15 -10.10
C TYR A 127 -5.62 -14.42 -10.88
N ALA A 128 -4.47 -14.30 -10.26
CA ALA A 128 -3.30 -13.70 -10.86
C ALA A 128 -2.07 -14.55 -10.53
N LEU A 129 -1.18 -14.67 -11.53
CA LEU A 129 0.14 -15.26 -11.39
C LEU A 129 1.15 -14.25 -11.90
N ALA A 130 2.19 -13.99 -11.14
CA ALA A 130 3.21 -13.02 -11.52
C ALA A 130 4.62 -13.52 -11.22
N PHE A 131 5.56 -13.07 -12.05
CA PHE A 131 6.98 -13.13 -11.78
C PHE A 131 7.53 -11.71 -11.85
N PHE A 132 8.17 -11.27 -10.77
CA PHE A 132 8.86 -9.99 -10.69
C PHE A 132 10.36 -10.21 -10.64
N LYS A 133 11.09 -9.46 -11.46
CA LYS A 133 12.54 -9.55 -11.51
C LYS A 133 13.17 -8.78 -10.36
N ASN A 134 12.60 -7.64 -10.04
CA ASN A 134 13.01 -6.70 -8.99
C ASN A 134 11.85 -5.76 -8.63
N ALA A 135 12.02 -5.03 -7.55
CA ALA A 135 11.14 -3.97 -7.10
C ALA A 135 11.03 -2.79 -8.10
N ASP A 136 10.39 -1.71 -7.71
CA ASP A 136 10.19 -0.48 -8.50
C ASP A 136 11.44 0.41 -8.61
N GLU A 137 12.63 -0.16 -8.55
CA GLU A 137 13.90 0.55 -8.55
C GLU A 137 14.20 1.25 -9.89
N LEU A 138 14.92 2.37 -9.80
CA LEU A 138 15.45 3.04 -10.98
C LEU A 138 16.51 2.18 -11.67
N LEU A 139 16.41 2.00 -12.98
CA LEU A 139 17.37 1.21 -13.75
C LEU A 139 18.71 1.93 -13.94
N PHE A 140 18.69 3.27 -14.03
CA PHE A 140 19.86 4.11 -14.33
C PHE A 140 20.01 5.24 -13.32
N GLY A 141 21.25 5.63 -13.08
CA GLY A 141 21.62 6.76 -12.24
C GLY A 141 22.53 6.37 -11.07
N ALA A 142 23.13 7.37 -10.45
CA ALA A 142 23.90 7.18 -9.23
C ALA A 142 22.94 6.71 -8.11
N ASN A 143 23.37 5.67 -7.39
CA ASN A 143 22.59 5.07 -6.30
C ASN A 143 21.23 4.43 -6.72
N SER A 144 21.05 4.11 -8.00
CA SER A 144 19.82 3.46 -8.47
C SER A 144 19.49 2.16 -7.70
N GLU A 145 20.52 1.45 -7.22
CA GLU A 145 20.37 0.22 -6.43
C GLU A 145 19.91 0.46 -4.99
N THR A 146 20.04 1.68 -4.47
CA THR A 146 19.74 2.05 -3.09
C THR A 146 18.80 3.25 -2.99
N SER A 147 18.14 3.61 -4.10
CA SER A 147 17.22 4.75 -4.14
C SER A 147 16.07 4.59 -3.17
N ASP A 148 15.79 5.66 -2.42
CA ASP A 148 14.68 5.76 -1.48
C ASP A 148 13.43 6.41 -2.12
N ASP A 149 13.55 6.89 -3.37
CA ASP A 149 12.51 7.64 -4.07
C ASP A 149 11.58 6.69 -4.83
N ARG A 150 10.64 6.08 -4.13
CA ARG A 150 9.64 5.17 -4.67
C ARG A 150 8.28 5.38 -4.01
N TYR A 151 7.23 4.93 -4.68
CA TYR A 151 5.87 5.03 -4.15
C TYR A 151 5.53 3.88 -3.19
N GLY A 152 5.76 2.64 -3.61
CA GLY A 152 5.49 1.46 -2.81
C GLY A 152 6.46 1.35 -1.63
N TYR A 153 5.98 0.80 -0.51
CA TYR A 153 6.89 0.43 0.58
C TYR A 153 7.55 -0.89 0.23
N ASP A 154 8.87 -0.87 0.11
CA ASP A 154 9.64 -1.97 -0.40
C ASP A 154 10.98 -2.10 0.30
N VAL A 155 11.61 -3.27 0.22
CA VAL A 155 12.92 -3.51 0.79
C VAL A 155 13.96 -2.64 0.10
N ALA A 156 14.78 -1.96 0.90
CA ALA A 156 15.75 -0.98 0.45
C ALA A 156 17.09 -1.12 1.19
N GLY A 157 17.97 -0.15 0.98
CA GLY A 157 19.28 -0.12 1.61
C GLY A 157 20.21 -1.19 1.01
N ARG A 158 20.70 -2.11 1.85
CA ARG A 158 21.68 -3.13 1.41
C ARG A 158 21.05 -4.43 0.91
N ASN A 159 19.76 -4.62 1.10
CA ASN A 159 19.00 -5.76 0.58
C ASN A 159 18.10 -5.32 -0.56
N LYS A 160 17.95 -6.16 -1.56
CA LYS A 160 17.11 -5.94 -2.75
C LYS A 160 16.20 -7.14 -2.97
N GLU A 161 14.95 -6.90 -3.20
CA GLU A 161 14.03 -7.93 -3.66
C GLU A 161 14.30 -8.29 -5.11
N ILE A 162 14.42 -9.58 -5.37
CA ILE A 162 14.66 -10.11 -6.72
C ILE A 162 13.98 -11.45 -6.91
N ASN A 163 13.66 -11.77 -8.16
CA ASN A 163 13.16 -13.09 -8.57
C ASN A 163 11.97 -13.56 -7.72
N GLN A 164 10.93 -12.74 -7.64
CA GLN A 164 9.73 -12.98 -6.83
C GLN A 164 8.64 -13.64 -7.67
N LEU A 165 7.98 -14.63 -7.11
CA LEU A 165 6.80 -15.31 -7.63
C LEU A 165 5.61 -14.99 -6.75
N ASN A 166 4.50 -14.56 -7.37
CA ASN A 166 3.24 -14.29 -6.67
C ASN A 166 2.09 -15.09 -7.28
N ALA A 167 1.20 -15.54 -6.40
CA ALA A 167 -0.06 -16.14 -6.78
C ALA A 167 -1.18 -15.60 -5.90
N GLN A 168 -2.30 -15.24 -6.52
CA GLN A 168 -3.52 -14.81 -5.82
C GLN A 168 -4.71 -15.56 -6.40
N LEU A 169 -5.61 -16.01 -5.53
CA LEU A 169 -6.88 -16.62 -5.89
C LEU A 169 -7.99 -15.99 -5.07
N ILE A 170 -9.05 -15.53 -5.75
CA ILE A 170 -10.22 -14.90 -5.15
C ILE A 170 -11.48 -15.57 -5.70
N TYR A 171 -12.41 -15.89 -4.81
CA TYR A 171 -13.73 -16.38 -5.14
C TYR A 171 -14.81 -15.43 -4.64
N LYS A 172 -15.71 -15.04 -5.55
CA LYS A 172 -16.85 -14.16 -5.27
C LYS A 172 -18.15 -14.94 -5.36
N TYR A 173 -19.05 -14.72 -4.40
CA TYR A 173 -20.34 -15.42 -4.34
C TYR A 173 -21.39 -14.60 -3.60
N GLY A 174 -22.66 -15.01 -3.76
CA GLY A 174 -23.81 -14.36 -3.13
C GLY A 174 -24.54 -13.41 -4.08
N ASN A 175 -25.79 -13.12 -3.77
CA ASN A 175 -26.67 -12.29 -4.59
C ASN A 175 -27.08 -11.01 -3.86
N GLN A 176 -27.67 -11.13 -2.64
CA GLN A 176 -28.08 -9.98 -1.84
C GLN A 176 -26.94 -9.47 -0.96
N VAL A 177 -26.08 -10.35 -0.54
CA VAL A 177 -24.82 -10.07 0.12
C VAL A 177 -23.72 -10.57 -0.80
N GLU A 178 -22.87 -9.69 -1.26
CA GLU A 178 -21.72 -10.07 -2.06
C GLU A 178 -20.58 -10.46 -1.13
N HIS A 179 -20.06 -11.65 -1.27
CA HIS A 179 -18.95 -12.17 -0.50
C HIS A 179 -17.74 -12.37 -1.38
N GLN A 180 -16.57 -12.12 -0.82
CA GLN A 180 -15.28 -12.43 -1.42
C GLN A 180 -14.40 -13.14 -0.39
N VAL A 181 -13.89 -14.31 -0.76
CA VAL A 181 -12.82 -14.98 -0.02
C VAL A 181 -11.61 -15.11 -0.92
N GLY A 182 -10.41 -14.98 -0.37
CA GLY A 182 -9.22 -15.14 -1.18
C GLY A 182 -7.98 -15.49 -0.38
N CYS A 183 -6.99 -16.00 -1.10
CA CYS A 183 -5.67 -16.29 -0.58
C CYS A 183 -4.59 -15.77 -1.53
N SER A 184 -3.42 -15.49 -0.97
CA SER A 184 -2.26 -15.03 -1.72
C SER A 184 -0.99 -15.65 -1.16
N ALA A 185 -0.04 -15.89 -2.06
CA ALA A 185 1.30 -16.38 -1.72
C ALA A 185 2.35 -15.62 -2.51
N GLU A 186 3.45 -15.36 -1.87
CA GLU A 186 4.62 -14.68 -2.40
C GLU A 186 5.89 -15.39 -1.95
N PHE A 187 6.83 -15.58 -2.88
CA PHE A 187 8.14 -16.17 -2.63
C PHE A 187 9.19 -15.47 -3.47
N GLY A 188 10.25 -14.98 -2.84
CA GLY A 188 11.31 -14.27 -3.54
C GLY A 188 12.67 -14.41 -2.87
N GLN A 189 13.65 -13.73 -3.45
CA GLN A 189 15.01 -13.67 -2.96
C GLN A 189 15.33 -12.24 -2.48
N LEU A 190 16.16 -12.16 -1.43
CA LEU A 190 16.76 -10.91 -0.94
C LEU A 190 18.26 -10.93 -1.25
N TYR A 191 18.66 -10.23 -2.30
CA TYR A 191 20.07 -10.08 -2.63
C TYR A 191 20.70 -8.98 -1.76
N ASN A 192 21.73 -9.34 -1.00
CA ASN A 192 22.50 -8.36 -0.23
C ASN A 192 23.73 -7.90 -1.04
N ILE A 193 23.83 -6.58 -1.29
CA ILE A 193 24.86 -6.01 -2.17
C ILE A 193 26.27 -6.01 -1.56
N ASP A 194 26.41 -6.06 -0.23
CA ASP A 194 27.69 -6.14 0.46
C ASP A 194 28.24 -7.57 0.48
N THR A 195 27.40 -8.51 0.91
CA THR A 195 27.82 -9.92 1.05
C THR A 195 27.73 -10.68 -0.27
N ARG A 196 27.09 -10.09 -1.31
CA ARG A 196 26.81 -10.71 -2.61
C ARG A 196 26.12 -12.07 -2.49
N SER A 197 25.23 -12.19 -1.50
CA SER A 197 24.56 -13.42 -1.15
C SER A 197 23.05 -13.26 -1.21
N ASN A 198 22.35 -14.29 -1.66
CA ASN A 198 20.91 -14.34 -1.71
C ASN A 198 20.35 -14.86 -0.38
N GLY A 199 19.54 -14.05 0.27
CA GLY A 199 18.56 -14.48 1.24
C GLY A 199 17.26 -14.88 0.54
N SER A 200 16.21 -15.08 1.32
CA SER A 200 14.88 -15.38 0.81
C SER A 200 13.81 -14.62 1.59
N HIS A 201 12.67 -14.43 0.97
CA HIS A 201 11.46 -13.95 1.66
C HIS A 201 10.24 -14.73 1.20
N PHE A 202 9.21 -14.75 2.02
CA PHE A 202 7.90 -15.23 1.65
C PHE A 202 6.81 -14.47 2.41
N ALA A 203 5.64 -14.39 1.81
CA ALA A 203 4.44 -13.90 2.48
C ALA A 203 3.22 -14.73 2.08
N PHE A 204 2.24 -14.83 2.99
CA PHE A 204 0.95 -15.47 2.76
C PHE A 204 -0.17 -14.59 3.32
N ALA A 205 -1.30 -14.56 2.64
CA ALA A 205 -2.50 -13.89 3.14
C ALA A 205 -3.74 -14.74 2.91
N LEU A 206 -4.67 -14.64 3.87
CA LEU A 206 -6.06 -15.05 3.73
C LEU A 206 -6.93 -13.83 3.99
N HIS A 207 -7.94 -13.62 3.17
CA HIS A 207 -8.83 -12.48 3.34
C HIS A 207 -10.28 -12.82 3.06
N TYR A 208 -11.15 -12.05 3.69
CA TYR A 208 -12.58 -12.08 3.51
C TYR A 208 -13.12 -10.65 3.41
N MET A 209 -14.08 -10.44 2.51
CA MET A 209 -14.83 -9.21 2.39
C MET A 209 -16.30 -9.54 2.15
N PHE A 210 -17.21 -8.72 2.67
CA PHE A 210 -18.57 -8.72 2.22
C PHE A 210 -19.11 -7.31 2.01
N ASP A 211 -20.01 -7.18 1.07
CA ASP A 211 -20.80 -5.98 0.80
C ASP A 211 -22.29 -6.31 0.97
N TRP A 212 -22.94 -5.60 1.88
CA TRP A 212 -24.37 -5.73 2.14
C TRP A 212 -25.03 -4.36 2.12
N HIS A 213 -25.76 -4.05 1.05
CA HIS A 213 -26.35 -2.74 0.81
C HIS A 213 -25.30 -1.62 0.86
N ARG A 214 -25.10 -1.01 2.04
CA ARG A 214 -24.20 0.11 2.28
C ARG A 214 -23.15 -0.19 3.32
N LEU A 215 -23.18 -1.39 3.86
CA LEU A 215 -22.21 -1.90 4.81
C LEU A 215 -21.14 -2.69 4.07
N ASN A 216 -19.88 -2.32 4.25
CA ASN A 216 -18.74 -3.10 3.80
C ASN A 216 -17.94 -3.56 5.01
N PHE A 217 -17.48 -4.78 4.95
CA PHE A 217 -16.58 -5.37 5.95
C PHE A 217 -15.42 -6.05 5.26
N LYS A 218 -14.22 -5.87 5.79
CA LYS A 218 -12.99 -6.47 5.30
C LYS A 218 -12.20 -7.04 6.48
N ALA A 219 -11.64 -8.24 6.30
CA ALA A 219 -10.72 -8.86 7.25
C ALA A 219 -9.60 -9.56 6.50
N GLN A 220 -8.37 -9.39 6.97
CA GLN A 220 -7.21 -10.07 6.40
C GLN A 220 -6.27 -10.51 7.51
N VAL A 221 -5.75 -11.72 7.36
CA VAL A 221 -4.62 -12.22 8.13
C VAL A 221 -3.50 -12.50 7.16
N SER A 222 -2.33 -11.96 7.41
CA SER A 222 -1.13 -12.24 6.63
C SER A 222 0.07 -12.53 7.52
N THR A 223 1.04 -13.22 6.96
CA THR A 223 2.33 -13.50 7.59
C THR A 223 3.43 -13.27 6.57
N TYR A 224 4.54 -12.75 7.04
CA TYR A 224 5.74 -12.63 6.21
C TYR A 224 7.00 -13.01 6.99
N ALA A 225 8.00 -13.50 6.27
CA ALA A 225 9.31 -13.74 6.82
C ALA A 225 10.39 -13.46 5.78
N MET A 226 11.32 -12.62 6.16
CA MET A 226 12.50 -12.23 5.41
C MET A 226 13.74 -12.84 6.09
N TYR A 227 14.67 -13.36 5.30
CA TYR A 227 15.90 -13.98 5.75
C TYR A 227 17.10 -13.28 5.08
N PRO A 228 17.40 -12.02 5.46
CA PRO A 228 18.47 -11.24 4.84
C PRO A 228 19.82 -11.88 5.11
N LYS A 229 20.75 -11.73 4.15
CA LYS A 229 22.15 -12.13 4.26
C LYS A 229 23.04 -10.94 4.61
N ASN A 230 22.61 -10.16 5.62
CA ASN A 230 23.36 -9.01 6.13
C ASN A 230 24.79 -9.36 6.51
N ALA A 231 25.67 -8.37 6.44
CA ALA A 231 27.09 -8.51 6.80
C ALA A 231 27.29 -8.99 8.26
N PRO A 232 28.42 -9.59 8.58
CA PRO A 232 28.72 -9.99 9.95
C PRO A 232 28.62 -8.79 10.93
N GLY A 233 27.85 -8.96 12.01
CA GLY A 233 27.59 -7.93 13.01
C GLY A 233 26.33 -7.09 12.78
N GLU A 234 25.69 -7.19 11.62
CA GLU A 234 24.39 -6.57 11.36
C GLU A 234 23.23 -7.49 11.80
N ASP A 235 22.18 -6.88 12.36
CA ASP A 235 21.00 -7.63 12.82
C ASP A 235 20.20 -8.19 11.62
N ARG A 236 19.94 -9.49 11.64
CA ARG A 236 19.12 -10.20 10.64
C ARG A 236 17.64 -10.30 11.02
N ASN A 237 17.26 -9.77 12.17
CA ASN A 237 15.87 -9.65 12.57
C ASN A 237 15.23 -8.35 12.07
N LEU A 238 16.01 -7.51 11.40
CA LEU A 238 15.60 -6.22 10.87
C LEU A 238 15.91 -6.13 9.37
N VAL A 239 15.03 -5.45 8.66
CA VAL A 239 15.18 -5.10 7.25
C VAL A 239 14.86 -3.62 7.08
N VAL A 240 15.60 -2.93 6.22
CA VAL A 240 15.28 -1.55 5.83
C VAL A 240 14.19 -1.59 4.77
N MET A 241 13.16 -0.82 4.98
CA MET A 241 12.14 -0.49 3.96
C MET A 241 12.13 1.01 3.71
N THR A 242 11.67 1.40 2.55
CA THR A 242 11.53 2.81 2.19
C THR A 242 10.32 3.06 1.31
N ALA A 243 9.80 4.25 1.42
CA ALA A 243 8.96 4.94 0.43
C ALA A 243 9.12 6.44 0.63
N TYR A 244 8.87 7.23 -0.40
CA TYR A 244 8.87 8.70 -0.34
C TYR A 244 10.18 9.30 0.20
N GLY A 245 11.33 8.72 -0.12
CA GLY A 245 12.63 9.16 0.36
C GLY A 245 12.85 9.01 1.88
N ALA A 246 12.13 8.10 2.52
CA ALA A 246 12.07 8.00 3.97
C ALA A 246 12.34 6.56 4.47
N PRO A 247 13.60 6.08 4.47
CA PRO A 247 13.93 4.75 4.95
C PRO A 247 13.68 4.58 6.47
N TYR A 248 13.27 3.38 6.86
CA TYR A 248 13.04 2.96 8.25
C TYR A 248 13.19 1.46 8.42
N LEU A 249 13.36 1.02 9.68
CA LEU A 249 13.50 -0.39 10.00
C LEU A 249 12.14 -1.05 10.21
N VAL A 250 12.01 -2.28 9.68
CA VAL A 250 10.90 -3.19 9.96
C VAL A 250 11.42 -4.50 10.53
N ALA A 251 10.61 -5.17 11.34
CA ALA A 251 10.90 -6.52 11.79
C ALA A 251 10.92 -7.47 10.59
N ALA A 252 11.94 -8.31 10.49
CA ALA A 252 12.07 -9.24 9.37
C ALA A 252 10.96 -10.30 9.32
N LYS A 253 10.24 -10.53 10.44
CA LYS A 253 9.20 -11.55 10.52
C LYS A 253 8.04 -11.09 11.39
N ALA A 254 6.83 -11.21 10.88
CA ALA A 254 5.62 -10.88 11.64
C ALA A 254 4.37 -11.55 11.08
N ASN A 255 3.33 -11.60 11.92
CA ASN A 255 1.95 -11.79 11.51
C ASN A 255 1.25 -10.43 11.49
N ILE A 256 0.33 -10.24 10.55
CA ILE A 256 -0.45 -9.01 10.43
C ILE A 256 -1.92 -9.36 10.44
N TYR A 257 -2.68 -8.58 11.19
CA TYR A 257 -4.13 -8.71 11.29
C TYR A 257 -4.73 -7.36 10.94
N THR A 258 -5.62 -7.31 9.95
CA THR A 258 -6.36 -6.11 9.58
C THR A 258 -7.84 -6.36 9.60
N LEU A 259 -8.58 -5.37 10.08
CA LEU A 259 -10.03 -5.35 10.10
C LEU A 259 -10.51 -3.97 9.67
N SER A 260 -11.54 -3.93 8.85
CA SER A 260 -12.14 -2.71 8.37
C SER A 260 -13.65 -2.85 8.29
N ILE A 261 -14.37 -1.86 8.77
CA ILE A 261 -15.82 -1.75 8.63
C ILE A 261 -16.17 -0.36 8.13
N SER A 262 -17.08 -0.27 7.18
CA SER A 262 -17.60 1.02 6.73
C SER A 262 -19.08 0.96 6.43
N HIS A 263 -19.75 2.11 6.58
CA HIS A 263 -21.15 2.29 6.19
C HIS A 263 -21.32 3.60 5.44
N THR A 264 -22.01 3.54 4.30
CA THR A 264 -22.25 4.70 3.44
C THR A 264 -23.67 5.25 3.65
N PHE A 265 -23.76 6.51 4.04
CA PHE A 265 -25.01 7.25 4.23
C PHE A 265 -25.24 8.14 3.01
N PRO A 266 -26.32 7.96 2.23
CA PRO A 266 -26.71 8.91 1.20
C PRO A 266 -27.25 10.16 1.88
N ILE A 267 -26.78 11.32 1.46
CA ILE A 267 -27.20 12.61 2.04
C ILE A 267 -28.22 13.32 1.16
N GLY A 268 -28.06 13.20 -0.17
CA GLY A 268 -29.03 13.78 -1.12
C GLY A 268 -29.02 15.30 -1.23
N TRP A 269 -27.99 15.98 -0.71
CA TRP A 269 -27.80 17.40 -0.96
C TRP A 269 -27.22 17.63 -2.35
N LYS A 270 -27.52 18.76 -2.95
CA LYS A 270 -27.07 19.08 -4.32
C LYS A 270 -25.57 18.93 -4.53
N TRP A 271 -24.78 19.19 -3.51
CA TRP A 271 -23.32 19.19 -3.56
C TRP A 271 -22.66 18.07 -2.74
N LEU A 272 -23.38 17.37 -1.87
CA LEU A 272 -22.90 16.26 -1.06
C LEU A 272 -23.75 15.02 -1.33
N GLY A 273 -23.23 14.06 -2.08
CA GLY A 273 -23.94 12.84 -2.48
C GLY A 273 -24.05 11.83 -1.33
N ASN A 274 -22.94 11.55 -0.68
CA ASN A 274 -22.88 10.60 0.44
C ASN A 274 -21.71 10.85 1.37
N ILE A 275 -21.83 10.26 2.57
CA ILE A 275 -20.75 10.20 3.57
C ILE A 275 -20.52 8.72 3.90
N MET A 276 -19.32 8.22 3.70
CA MET A 276 -18.89 6.92 4.21
C MET A 276 -18.21 7.13 5.56
N MET A 277 -18.70 6.47 6.60
CA MET A 277 -18.03 6.37 7.90
C MET A 277 -17.27 5.05 7.93
N TYR A 278 -16.08 5.04 8.52
CA TYR A 278 -15.27 3.83 8.65
C TYR A 278 -14.45 3.77 9.93
N HIS A 279 -14.11 2.54 10.27
CA HIS A 279 -13.15 2.23 11.31
C HIS A 279 -12.24 1.10 10.80
N ASP A 280 -10.95 1.38 10.79
CA ASP A 280 -9.89 0.48 10.33
C ASP A 280 -8.93 0.18 11.49
N VAL A 281 -8.63 -1.11 11.69
CA VAL A 281 -7.73 -1.59 12.73
C VAL A 281 -6.65 -2.46 12.10
N GLY A 282 -5.39 -2.26 12.51
CA GLY A 282 -4.26 -3.05 12.06
C GLY A 282 -3.30 -3.37 13.21
N ILE A 283 -2.77 -4.59 13.20
CA ILE A 283 -1.79 -5.07 14.19
C ILE A 283 -0.67 -5.79 13.44
N ILE A 284 0.60 -5.44 13.74
CA ILE A 284 1.78 -6.23 13.38
C ILE A 284 2.28 -6.92 14.64
N GLN A 285 2.12 -8.23 14.69
CA GLN A 285 2.64 -9.11 15.73
C GLN A 285 4.01 -9.63 15.30
N LYS A 286 5.06 -9.06 15.85
CA LYS A 286 6.44 -9.41 15.50
C LYS A 286 6.84 -10.74 16.13
N TRP A 287 7.62 -11.57 15.40
CA TRP A 287 8.03 -12.87 15.92
C TRP A 287 9.19 -12.79 16.90
N HIS A 288 10.01 -11.73 16.82
CA HIS A 288 11.11 -11.52 17.78
C HIS A 288 10.53 -11.10 19.12
N THR A 289 10.85 -11.85 20.17
CA THR A 289 10.25 -11.71 21.51
C THR A 289 10.55 -10.38 22.18
N ASP A 290 11.71 -9.77 21.86
CA ASP A 290 12.12 -8.50 22.44
C ASP A 290 11.59 -7.28 21.67
N PHE A 291 10.86 -7.53 20.56
CA PHE A 291 10.26 -6.47 19.76
C PHE A 291 8.82 -6.20 20.22
N ASN A 292 8.50 -4.93 20.38
CA ASN A 292 7.13 -4.52 20.67
C ASN A 292 6.24 -4.55 19.41
N ASN A 293 5.04 -5.07 19.55
CA ASN A 293 4.05 -5.11 18.46
C ASN A 293 3.61 -3.70 18.06
N SER A 294 3.23 -3.54 16.79
CA SER A 294 2.75 -2.28 16.23
C SER A 294 1.24 -2.31 16.07
N PHE A 295 0.59 -1.17 16.32
CA PHE A 295 -0.86 -1.02 16.27
C PHE A 295 -1.24 0.24 15.51
N GLN A 296 -2.31 0.14 14.74
CA GLN A 296 -2.94 1.25 14.04
C GLN A 296 -4.45 1.18 14.20
N ASN A 297 -5.07 2.33 14.52
CA ASN A 297 -6.51 2.53 14.57
C ASN A 297 -6.85 3.80 13.82
N VAL A 298 -7.78 3.76 12.88
CA VAL A 298 -8.23 4.95 12.17
C VAL A 298 -9.75 5.00 12.17
N TYR A 299 -10.30 6.08 12.71
CA TYR A 299 -11.70 6.45 12.58
C TYR A 299 -11.80 7.58 11.58
N GLY A 300 -12.74 7.49 10.65
CA GLY A 300 -12.84 8.55 9.67
C GLY A 300 -14.12 8.60 8.88
N PHE A 301 -14.15 9.62 8.02
CA PHE A 301 -15.21 9.91 7.08
C PHE A 301 -14.64 10.16 5.70
N LEU A 302 -15.30 9.63 4.68
CA LEU A 302 -15.10 10.05 3.30
C LEU A 302 -16.35 10.75 2.79
N LEU A 303 -16.24 12.03 2.47
CA LEU A 303 -17.28 12.85 1.88
C LEU A 303 -17.13 12.85 0.36
N ASN A 304 -18.16 12.41 -0.36
CA ASN A 304 -18.20 12.42 -1.81
C ASN A 304 -19.06 13.59 -2.31
N MET A 305 -18.40 14.58 -2.92
CA MET A 305 -18.99 15.85 -3.37
C MET A 305 -18.78 16.05 -4.86
N GLY A 306 -19.37 15.16 -5.67
CA GLY A 306 -19.13 15.13 -7.12
C GLY A 306 -17.67 14.78 -7.44
N PRO A 307 -16.89 15.67 -8.09
CA PRO A 307 -15.48 15.42 -8.37
C PRO A 307 -14.57 15.61 -7.16
N VAL A 308 -15.09 16.12 -6.04
CA VAL A 308 -14.30 16.32 -4.81
C VAL A 308 -14.55 15.19 -3.83
N GLN A 309 -13.47 14.59 -3.35
CA GLN A 309 -13.48 13.63 -2.25
C GLN A 309 -12.70 14.19 -1.08
N THR A 310 -13.25 14.11 0.12
CA THR A 310 -12.60 14.62 1.33
C THR A 310 -12.55 13.53 2.38
N TYR A 311 -11.35 13.07 2.71
CA TYR A 311 -11.09 12.23 3.88
C TYR A 311 -10.92 13.11 5.12
N ILE A 312 -11.52 12.68 6.22
CA ILE A 312 -11.33 13.29 7.55
C ILE A 312 -11.00 12.13 8.49
N ASP A 313 -9.74 12.02 8.87
CA ASP A 313 -9.22 10.89 9.64
C ASP A 313 -8.70 11.31 11.01
N TYR A 314 -9.03 10.50 12.01
CA TYR A 314 -8.35 10.49 13.29
C TYR A 314 -7.61 9.16 13.43
N ALA A 315 -6.30 9.20 13.15
CA ALA A 315 -5.44 8.04 13.13
C ALA A 315 -4.64 7.95 14.44
N MET A 316 -4.66 6.78 15.07
CA MET A 316 -3.89 6.49 16.27
C MET A 316 -2.92 5.36 16.00
N GLY A 317 -1.68 5.51 16.46
CA GLY A 317 -0.62 4.53 16.33
C GLY A 317 0.12 4.29 17.64
N LYS A 318 0.53 3.05 17.85
CA LYS A 318 1.48 2.67 18.89
C LYS A 318 2.55 1.81 18.24
N HIS A 319 3.82 2.18 18.42
CA HIS A 319 4.93 1.61 17.66
C HIS A 319 4.66 1.60 16.14
N GLN A 320 4.17 2.72 15.63
CA GLN A 320 3.81 2.94 14.24
C GLN A 320 4.62 4.12 13.68
N ALA A 321 5.49 3.86 12.70
CA ALA A 321 6.51 4.80 12.23
C ALA A 321 5.96 6.08 11.59
N TRP A 322 4.73 6.06 11.07
CA TRP A 322 4.08 7.19 10.41
C TRP A 322 3.01 7.88 11.27
N ILE A 323 2.65 7.25 12.41
CA ILE A 323 1.72 7.80 13.40
C ILE A 323 2.41 7.75 14.77
N GLY A 324 3.55 8.42 14.87
CA GLY A 324 4.36 8.48 16.06
C GLY A 324 5.74 9.09 15.79
N PRO A 325 6.50 9.41 16.84
CA PRO A 325 7.80 10.06 16.71
C PRO A 325 8.96 9.13 16.33
N ASP A 326 8.78 7.81 16.49
CA ASP A 326 9.82 6.81 16.25
C ASP A 326 9.71 6.25 14.82
N ARG A 327 10.69 6.56 14.00
CA ARG A 327 10.76 6.11 12.61
C ARG A 327 11.01 4.61 12.49
N ASP A 328 11.71 3.99 13.44
CA ASP A 328 12.04 2.57 13.46
C ASP A 328 11.03 1.72 14.26
N ALA A 329 9.86 2.28 14.52
CA ALA A 329 8.83 1.65 15.33
C ALA A 329 8.32 0.31 14.78
N PHE A 330 8.36 0.11 13.46
CA PHE A 330 8.02 -1.18 12.83
C PHE A 330 9.11 -2.25 12.99
N GLY A 331 10.34 -1.84 13.30
CA GLY A 331 11.44 -2.71 13.72
C GLY A 331 11.29 -3.11 15.18
N PRO A 332 12.25 -2.75 16.06
CA PRO A 332 12.22 -3.16 17.47
C PRO A 332 11.05 -2.57 18.27
N GLY A 333 10.57 -1.37 17.90
CA GLY A 333 9.52 -0.66 18.63
C GLY A 333 9.95 -0.28 20.05
N ILE A 334 11.21 0.13 20.23
CA ILE A 334 11.80 0.45 21.55
C ILE A 334 11.57 1.90 21.97
N GLY A 335 10.99 2.72 21.13
CA GLY A 335 10.67 4.12 21.43
C GLY A 335 9.53 4.26 22.46
N SER A 336 8.75 5.33 22.34
CA SER A 336 7.62 5.57 23.24
C SER A 336 6.61 4.42 23.22
N ASN A 337 6.28 3.86 24.39
CA ASN A 337 5.22 2.86 24.53
C ASN A 337 3.82 3.49 24.62
N SER A 338 3.68 4.76 24.24
CA SER A 338 2.44 5.51 24.25
C SER A 338 1.71 5.39 22.91
N TRP A 339 0.41 5.63 22.92
CA TRP A 339 -0.36 5.92 21.74
C TRP A 339 -0.11 7.35 21.30
N HIS A 340 0.06 7.55 20.01
CA HIS A 340 0.13 8.87 19.37
C HIS A 340 -1.02 9.03 18.41
N ALA A 341 -1.41 10.27 18.14
CA ALA A 341 -2.54 10.57 17.28
C ALA A 341 -2.20 11.59 16.20
N ARG A 342 -2.79 11.38 15.04
CA ARG A 342 -2.70 12.27 13.89
C ARG A 342 -4.12 12.56 13.38
N PHE A 343 -4.49 13.83 13.33
CA PHE A 343 -5.70 14.30 12.66
C PHE A 343 -5.33 14.76 11.27
N ASN A 344 -6.11 14.35 10.26
CA ASN A 344 -5.84 14.63 8.87
C ASN A 344 -7.12 14.97 8.13
N ILE A 345 -7.07 15.98 7.26
CA ILE A 345 -8.09 16.25 6.25
C ILE A 345 -7.40 16.24 4.90
N ASN A 346 -7.73 15.28 4.05
CA ASN A 346 -7.25 15.23 2.68
C ASN A 346 -8.39 15.60 1.72
N ILE A 347 -8.20 16.61 0.91
CA ILE A 347 -9.16 17.10 -0.08
C ILE A 347 -8.60 16.82 -1.46
N GLY A 348 -9.24 15.92 -2.20
CA GLY A 348 -8.86 15.55 -3.56
C GLY A 348 -9.88 16.03 -4.58
N TYR A 349 -9.42 16.62 -5.66
CA TYR A 349 -10.21 16.94 -6.85
C TYR A 349 -9.86 15.98 -7.98
N TYR A 350 -10.84 15.27 -8.49
CA TYR A 350 -10.73 14.19 -9.48
C TYR A 350 -11.41 14.60 -10.77
N PHE A 351 -10.68 14.65 -11.89
CA PHE A 351 -11.20 15.13 -13.18
C PHE A 351 -10.57 14.43 -14.38
#